data_575f9fd38e6d2c54621ba52f466c85ae
#
_entry.id   575f9fd38e6d2c54621ba52f466c85ae
#
_cell.length_a   1.000
_cell.length_b   1.000
_cell.length_c   1.000
_cell.angle_alpha   90.00
_cell.angle_beta   90.00
_cell.angle_gamma   90.00
#
_symmetry.space_group_name_H-M   'P 1'
#
loop_
_entity.id
_entity.type
_entity.pdbx_description
1 polymer ?
#
loop_
_entity_poly.entity_id
_entity_poly.type
_entity_poly.pdbx_seq_one_letter_code
_entity_poly.pdbx_strand_id
1 'polypeptide(L)'
;MKQLIFFTLILLLVSCKQKAEKAPVPATTQQVETTEESHESVDAVVTLNNGKLWLANPETTIGINHMKKRMRSFSEKESHEEYAKLKEGLEADFTELFEKCTMKGEAHNQLHNYLFPFIDLFDGLGSSELTICKKSFSELNNHLDQYSKYFE
;
A
#
# COMPACT_ATOMS: atom_id res chain seq x y z
N MET A 1 -9.79 32.16 45.84
CA MET A 1 -8.45 32.15 46.41
C MET A 1 -7.54 31.61 45.36
N LYS A 2 -7.00 32.49 44.51
CA LYS A 2 -5.66 33.07 44.54
C LYS A 2 -4.57 32.01 44.66
N GLN A 3 -3.90 31.71 43.54
CA GLN A 3 -2.46 31.94 43.42
C GLN A 3 -2.06 31.87 41.92
N LEU A 4 -1.66 33.04 41.45
CA LEU A 4 -0.83 33.23 40.25
C LEU A 4 0.62 32.87 40.63
N ILE A 5 1.32 32.14 39.81
CA ILE A 5 2.78 32.17 39.78
C ILE A 5 3.22 32.37 38.34
N PHE A 6 3.68 33.57 38.07
CA PHE A 6 4.53 33.99 36.97
C PHE A 6 5.90 33.33 37.10
N PHE A 7 6.42 32.75 36.06
CA PHE A 7 7.87 32.63 35.92
C PHE A 7 8.31 33.04 34.53
N THR A 8 9.06 34.08 34.55
CA THR A 8 9.68 34.88 33.51
C THR A 8 10.87 34.14 32.87
N LEU A 9 10.95 34.19 31.54
CA LEU A 9 12.07 34.63 30.68
C LEU A 9 13.51 34.22 31.06
N ILE A 10 14.17 33.47 30.17
CA ILE A 10 15.57 33.73 29.77
C ILE A 10 15.80 33.30 28.33
N LEU A 11 15.99 34.30 27.44
CA LEU A 11 16.66 34.18 26.13
C LEU A 11 18.15 33.96 26.36
N LEU A 12 18.74 32.97 25.71
CA LEU A 12 20.16 32.99 25.40
C LEU A 12 20.37 32.57 23.94
N LEU A 13 20.63 33.59 23.12
CA LEU A 13 21.20 33.49 21.80
C LEU A 13 22.70 33.19 21.93
N VAL A 14 23.17 32.09 21.43
CA VAL A 14 24.59 31.92 21.14
C VAL A 14 24.73 31.65 19.63
N SER A 15 25.08 32.73 18.95
CA SER A 15 25.63 32.72 17.59
C SER A 15 27.11 32.31 17.65
N CYS A 16 27.49 31.25 17.02
CA CYS A 16 28.89 31.02 16.68
C CYS A 16 29.01 30.74 15.17
N LYS A 17 29.51 31.81 14.55
CA LYS A 17 30.00 31.83 13.16
C LYS A 17 31.49 31.49 13.22
N GLN A 18 31.88 30.36 12.60
CA GLN A 18 33.30 30.12 12.31
C GLN A 18 33.53 29.66 10.89
N LYS A 19 34.54 30.29 10.36
CA LYS A 19 34.98 30.43 8.97
C LYS A 19 35.84 29.23 8.54
N ALA A 20 35.83 28.98 7.26
CA ALA A 20 36.52 27.92 6.49
C ALA A 20 38.01 27.75 6.77
N GLU A 21 38.46 26.50 6.68
CA GLU A 21 39.75 26.17 6.12
C GLU A 21 39.77 24.75 5.51
N LYS A 22 40.62 24.52 4.53
CA LYS A 22 40.54 23.63 3.37
C LYS A 22 41.49 22.42 3.51
N ALA A 23 40.93 21.23 3.15
CA ALA A 23 41.51 20.07 2.47
C ALA A 23 42.47 19.09 3.23
N PRO A 24 42.75 17.83 2.73
CA PRO A 24 41.93 16.93 1.87
C PRO A 24 41.81 15.45 2.33
N VAL A 25 40.74 14.75 1.93
CA VAL A 25 40.44 13.36 1.48
C VAL A 25 41.20 12.14 2.11
N PRO A 26 40.65 10.88 2.10
CA PRO A 26 39.32 10.37 1.78
C PRO A 26 38.78 9.38 2.85
N ALA A 27 37.48 9.28 3.00
CA ALA A 27 36.84 8.10 3.59
C ALA A 27 35.43 7.93 3.00
N THR A 28 35.20 6.79 2.43
CA THR A 28 33.99 6.25 1.88
C THR A 28 32.83 6.35 2.90
N THR A 29 31.90 7.27 2.69
CA THR A 29 30.61 7.28 3.38
C THR A 29 29.59 6.75 2.41
N GLN A 30 29.07 5.56 2.71
CA GLN A 30 27.88 5.03 2.07
C GLN A 30 26.72 5.96 2.41
N GLN A 31 26.27 6.73 1.44
CA GLN A 31 24.98 7.41 1.50
C GLN A 31 23.90 6.33 1.42
N VAL A 32 23.14 6.18 2.50
CA VAL A 32 21.83 5.57 2.44
C VAL A 32 20.94 6.58 1.73
N GLU A 33 20.76 6.37 0.45
CA GLU A 33 19.80 7.09 -0.37
C GLU A 33 18.42 6.61 0.03
N THR A 34 17.76 7.37 0.90
CA THR A 34 16.33 7.23 1.12
C THR A 34 15.63 7.77 -0.11
N THR A 35 15.37 6.90 -1.07
CA THR A 35 14.52 7.23 -2.21
C THR A 35 13.10 7.34 -1.69
N GLU A 36 12.63 8.57 -1.46
CA GLU A 36 11.21 8.85 -1.38
C GLU A 36 10.64 8.60 -2.79
N GLU A 37 10.05 7.42 -2.99
CA GLU A 37 9.27 7.16 -4.19
C GLU A 37 8.02 8.04 -4.16
N SER A 38 8.04 9.11 -4.94
CA SER A 38 6.85 9.87 -5.28
C SER A 38 5.94 8.94 -6.09
N HIS A 39 4.82 8.51 -5.50
CA HIS A 39 3.75 7.84 -6.22
C HIS A 39 3.09 8.80 -7.22
N GLU A 40 3.70 8.95 -8.40
CA GLU A 40 2.93 9.37 -9.56
C GLU A 40 2.03 8.18 -9.95
N SER A 41 0.73 8.43 -9.99
CA SER A 41 -0.28 7.49 -10.48
C SER A 41 -0.11 7.32 -12.01
N VAL A 42 0.86 6.52 -12.40
CA VAL A 42 0.92 5.93 -13.73
C VAL A 42 -0.02 4.74 -13.67
N ASP A 43 -0.94 4.62 -14.62
CA ASP A 43 -1.72 3.38 -14.82
C ASP A 43 -0.73 2.24 -15.02
N ALA A 44 -0.37 1.57 -13.94
CA ALA A 44 0.66 0.56 -13.94
C ALA A 44 0.08 -0.72 -14.56
N VAL A 45 0.34 -0.90 -15.85
CA VAL A 45 -0.15 -2.06 -16.61
C VAL A 45 0.67 -3.29 -16.23
N VAL A 46 0.00 -4.35 -15.82
CA VAL A 46 0.62 -5.65 -15.58
C VAL A 46 0.98 -6.30 -16.92
N THR A 47 2.22 -6.72 -17.08
CA THR A 47 2.71 -7.38 -18.29
C THR A 47 3.20 -8.80 -17.99
N LEU A 48 3.26 -9.64 -19.01
CA LEU A 48 3.82 -10.99 -18.90
C LEU A 48 5.35 -10.96 -19.00
N ASN A 49 6.00 -11.96 -18.41
CA ASN A 49 7.43 -12.19 -18.51
C ASN A 49 7.78 -12.82 -19.86
N ASN A 50 7.96 -12.00 -20.90
CA ASN A 50 8.20 -12.49 -22.26
C ASN A 50 7.15 -13.53 -22.71
N GLY A 51 5.88 -13.27 -22.42
CA GLY A 51 4.76 -14.14 -22.75
C GLY A 51 4.51 -15.31 -21.77
N LYS A 52 5.28 -15.39 -20.67
CA LYS A 52 5.11 -16.37 -19.58
C LYS A 52 4.49 -15.72 -18.36
N LEU A 53 3.94 -16.53 -17.47
CA LEU A 53 3.47 -16.08 -16.16
C LEU A 53 4.65 -15.74 -15.26
N TRP A 54 4.41 -14.87 -14.29
CA TRP A 54 5.34 -14.58 -13.21
C TRP A 54 5.20 -15.61 -12.10
N LEU A 55 6.32 -16.10 -11.58
CA LEU A 55 6.29 -16.97 -10.39
C LEU A 55 5.96 -16.14 -9.16
N ALA A 56 4.84 -16.45 -8.53
CA ALA A 56 4.48 -15.89 -7.23
C ALA A 56 4.94 -16.84 -6.10
N ASN A 57 5.27 -16.27 -4.92
CA ASN A 57 5.46 -17.13 -3.76
C ASN A 57 4.11 -17.71 -3.29
N PRO A 58 4.08 -18.91 -2.70
CA PRO A 58 2.84 -19.59 -2.33
C PRO A 58 1.92 -18.73 -1.45
N GLU A 59 2.47 -17.94 -0.53
CA GLU A 59 1.73 -17.10 0.40
C GLU A 59 0.96 -16.00 -0.33
N THR A 60 1.54 -15.42 -1.39
CA THR A 60 0.87 -14.45 -2.25
C THR A 60 -0.36 -15.09 -2.93
N THR A 61 -0.18 -16.26 -3.54
CA THR A 61 -1.29 -16.98 -4.18
C THR A 61 -2.36 -17.39 -3.18
N ILE A 62 -1.98 -17.79 -1.96
CA ILE A 62 -2.90 -18.10 -0.86
C ILE A 62 -3.70 -16.84 -0.47
N GLY A 63 -3.05 -15.68 -0.32
CA GLY A 63 -3.71 -14.41 0.02
C GLY A 63 -4.75 -14.00 -1.02
N ILE A 64 -4.40 -14.08 -2.31
CA ILE A 64 -5.37 -13.85 -3.41
C ILE A 64 -6.56 -14.82 -3.32
N ASN A 65 -6.31 -16.09 -3.05
CA ASN A 65 -7.38 -17.08 -2.93
C ASN A 65 -8.27 -16.86 -1.69
N HIS A 66 -7.72 -16.32 -0.59
CA HIS A 66 -8.50 -15.91 0.58
C HIS A 66 -9.46 -14.77 0.21
N MET A 67 -8.98 -13.72 -0.45
CA MET A 67 -9.83 -12.64 -0.93
C MET A 67 -10.91 -13.15 -1.90
N LYS A 68 -10.58 -14.00 -2.87
CA LYS A 68 -11.57 -14.64 -3.77
C LYS A 68 -12.62 -15.43 -3.00
N LYS A 69 -12.23 -16.18 -1.99
CA LYS A 69 -13.17 -16.94 -1.14
C LYS A 69 -14.11 -16.01 -0.38
N ARG A 70 -13.59 -14.93 0.21
CA ARG A 70 -14.38 -13.92 0.91
C ARG A 70 -15.41 -13.27 -0.02
N MET A 71 -15.00 -12.85 -1.21
CA MET A 71 -15.88 -12.30 -2.22
C MET A 71 -17.02 -13.26 -2.61
N ARG A 72 -16.70 -14.54 -2.83
CA ARG A 72 -17.69 -15.58 -3.19
C ARG A 72 -18.68 -15.89 -2.06
N SER A 73 -18.27 -15.76 -0.81
CA SER A 73 -19.15 -15.99 0.34
C SER A 73 -20.04 -14.81 0.69
N PHE A 74 -19.82 -13.64 0.05
CA PHE A 74 -20.59 -12.44 0.31
C PHE A 74 -21.97 -12.51 -0.35
N SER A 75 -23.05 -12.41 0.45
CA SER A 75 -24.45 -12.56 0.02
C SER A 75 -25.28 -11.28 0.20
N GLU A 76 -24.95 -10.46 1.21
CA GLU A 76 -25.78 -9.33 1.68
C GLU A 76 -25.59 -8.05 0.84
N LYS A 77 -25.83 -8.14 -0.47
CA LYS A 77 -25.51 -7.10 -1.46
C LYS A 77 -26.39 -5.84 -1.40
N GLU A 78 -27.37 -5.80 -0.51
CA GLU A 78 -28.25 -4.64 -0.32
C GLU A 78 -27.95 -3.87 0.97
N SER A 79 -26.88 -4.20 1.68
CA SER A 79 -26.51 -3.61 2.96
C SER A 79 -25.15 -2.90 2.90
N HIS A 80 -25.14 -1.59 3.12
CA HIS A 80 -23.90 -0.81 3.28
C HIS A 80 -23.01 -1.34 4.42
N GLU A 81 -23.63 -1.71 5.54
CA GLU A 81 -22.90 -2.22 6.70
C GLU A 81 -22.15 -3.51 6.35
N GLU A 82 -22.79 -4.39 5.59
CA GLU A 82 -22.15 -5.63 5.18
C GLU A 82 -21.04 -5.40 4.15
N TYR A 83 -21.16 -4.42 3.25
CA TYR A 83 -20.07 -4.01 2.38
C TYR A 83 -18.88 -3.44 3.17
N ALA A 84 -19.13 -2.64 4.23
CA ALA A 84 -18.07 -2.15 5.10
C ALA A 84 -17.33 -3.29 5.81
N LYS A 85 -18.06 -4.29 6.34
CA LYS A 85 -17.47 -5.50 6.93
C LYS A 85 -16.68 -6.32 5.90
N LEU A 86 -17.18 -6.41 4.67
CA LEU A 86 -16.46 -7.06 3.58
C LEU A 86 -15.14 -6.34 3.30
N LYS A 87 -15.17 -4.99 3.22
CA LYS A 87 -13.98 -4.15 3.04
C LYS A 87 -12.95 -4.45 4.12
N GLU A 88 -13.32 -4.35 5.39
CA GLU A 88 -12.43 -4.62 6.53
C GLU A 88 -11.75 -6.00 6.42
N GLY A 89 -12.51 -7.01 6.06
CA GLY A 89 -11.98 -8.36 5.90
C GLY A 89 -11.03 -8.49 4.71
N LEU A 90 -11.29 -7.79 3.60
CA LEU A 90 -10.44 -7.79 2.41
C LEU A 90 -9.14 -7.00 2.67
N GLU A 91 -9.21 -5.89 3.38
CA GLU A 91 -8.04 -5.11 3.79
C GLU A 91 -7.13 -5.91 4.73
N ALA A 92 -7.70 -6.73 5.63
CA ALA A 92 -6.93 -7.63 6.47
C ALA A 92 -6.22 -8.71 5.65
N ASP A 93 -6.94 -9.37 4.72
CA ASP A 93 -6.36 -10.38 3.82
C ASP A 93 -5.25 -9.77 2.93
N PHE A 94 -5.44 -8.52 2.48
CA PHE A 94 -4.49 -7.77 1.66
C PHE A 94 -3.22 -7.42 2.45
N THR A 95 -3.36 -6.95 3.68
CA THR A 95 -2.23 -6.65 4.58
C THR A 95 -1.42 -7.92 4.84
N GLU A 96 -2.09 -9.04 5.14
CA GLU A 96 -1.42 -10.33 5.36
C GLU A 96 -0.64 -10.79 4.12
N LEU A 97 -1.19 -10.55 2.91
CA LEU A 97 -0.51 -10.85 1.66
C LEU A 97 0.81 -10.06 1.56
N PHE A 98 0.80 -8.76 1.85
CA PHE A 98 2.00 -7.93 1.81
C PHE A 98 3.05 -8.38 2.84
N GLU A 99 2.64 -8.65 4.06
CA GLU A 99 3.53 -9.11 5.14
C GLU A 99 4.23 -10.44 4.81
N LYS A 100 3.56 -11.30 4.05
CA LYS A 100 4.07 -12.63 3.68
C LYS A 100 4.71 -12.68 2.29
N CYS A 101 4.67 -11.60 1.53
CA CYS A 101 5.27 -11.54 0.22
C CYS A 101 6.79 -11.59 0.31
N THR A 102 7.39 -12.61 -0.30
CA THR A 102 8.85 -12.76 -0.40
C THR A 102 9.37 -12.59 -1.83
N MET A 103 8.52 -12.19 -2.75
CA MET A 103 8.88 -11.93 -4.14
C MET A 103 9.90 -10.79 -4.25
N LYS A 104 10.70 -10.80 -5.32
CA LYS A 104 11.73 -9.79 -5.58
C LYS A 104 11.84 -9.48 -7.07
N GLY A 105 12.49 -8.35 -7.38
CA GLY A 105 12.75 -7.93 -8.75
C GLY A 105 11.48 -7.68 -9.54
N GLU A 106 11.53 -7.92 -10.85
CA GLU A 106 10.43 -7.57 -11.76
C GLU A 106 9.12 -8.29 -11.44
N ALA A 107 9.16 -9.55 -11.03
CA ALA A 107 7.95 -10.27 -10.59
C ALA A 107 7.24 -9.56 -9.42
N HIS A 108 8.00 -8.99 -8.49
CA HIS A 108 7.47 -8.21 -7.38
C HIS A 108 6.85 -6.89 -7.85
N ASN A 109 7.54 -6.18 -8.76
CA ASN A 109 7.01 -4.94 -9.35
C ASN A 109 5.68 -5.20 -10.08
N GLN A 110 5.61 -6.28 -10.85
CA GLN A 110 4.37 -6.67 -11.54
C GLN A 110 3.26 -7.06 -10.58
N LEU A 111 3.58 -7.64 -9.42
CA LEU A 111 2.60 -7.88 -8.36
C LEU A 111 2.08 -6.57 -7.78
N HIS A 112 2.94 -5.59 -7.52
CA HIS A 112 2.50 -4.26 -7.08
C HIS A 112 1.56 -3.61 -8.10
N ASN A 113 1.92 -3.64 -9.39
CA ASN A 113 1.05 -3.14 -10.47
C ASN A 113 -0.32 -3.83 -10.46
N TYR A 114 -0.36 -5.14 -10.24
CA TYR A 114 -1.60 -5.90 -10.13
C TYR A 114 -2.42 -5.52 -8.89
N LEU A 115 -1.77 -5.25 -7.76
CA LEU A 115 -2.44 -4.97 -6.49
C LEU A 115 -2.87 -3.49 -6.34
N PHE A 116 -2.25 -2.59 -7.09
CA PHE A 116 -2.50 -1.15 -6.98
C PHE A 116 -4.00 -0.76 -7.08
N PRO A 117 -4.80 -1.29 -8.04
CA PRO A 117 -6.22 -0.95 -8.14
C PRO A 117 -7.07 -1.37 -6.93
N PHE A 118 -6.57 -2.26 -6.06
CA PHE A 118 -7.35 -2.74 -4.91
C PHE A 118 -7.68 -1.63 -3.93
N ILE A 119 -6.79 -0.63 -3.78
CA ILE A 119 -6.96 0.48 -2.84
C ILE A 119 -8.24 1.25 -3.17
N ASP A 120 -8.40 1.68 -4.42
CA ASP A 120 -9.59 2.41 -4.86
C ASP A 120 -10.85 1.54 -4.82
N LEU A 121 -10.71 0.25 -5.12
CA LEU A 121 -11.83 -0.69 -5.07
C LEU A 121 -12.30 -0.95 -3.64
N PHE A 122 -11.39 -1.02 -2.67
CA PHE A 122 -11.75 -1.11 -1.26
C PHE A 122 -12.42 0.16 -0.78
N ASP A 123 -11.93 1.33 -1.17
CA ASP A 123 -12.57 2.60 -0.84
C ASP A 123 -13.99 2.68 -1.41
N GLY A 124 -14.17 2.23 -2.62
CA GLY A 124 -15.48 2.12 -3.24
C GLY A 124 -16.44 1.16 -2.50
N LEU A 125 -15.95 0.06 -1.93
CA LEU A 125 -16.76 -0.83 -1.08
C LEU A 125 -17.24 -0.12 0.20
N GLY A 126 -16.45 0.83 0.75
CA GLY A 126 -16.81 1.63 1.91
C GLY A 126 -17.67 2.86 1.61
N SER A 127 -18.11 3.05 0.37
CA SER A 127 -18.91 4.22 -0.03
C SER A 127 -20.24 4.30 0.69
N SER A 128 -20.72 5.53 0.92
CA SER A 128 -22.09 5.79 1.41
C SER A 128 -23.16 5.51 0.34
N GLU A 129 -22.76 5.32 -0.92
CA GLU A 129 -23.66 5.02 -2.03
C GLU A 129 -23.62 3.54 -2.39
N LEU A 130 -24.73 2.84 -2.20
CA LEU A 130 -24.84 1.40 -2.46
C LEU A 130 -24.51 1.03 -3.92
N THR A 131 -24.81 1.91 -4.85
CA THR A 131 -24.46 1.74 -6.26
C THR A 131 -22.96 1.68 -6.48
N ILE A 132 -22.18 2.50 -5.75
CA ILE A 132 -20.72 2.49 -5.78
C ILE A 132 -20.21 1.21 -5.14
N CYS A 133 -20.74 0.80 -3.98
CA CYS A 133 -20.36 -0.47 -3.35
C CYS A 133 -20.55 -1.65 -4.30
N LYS A 134 -21.70 -1.76 -4.95
CA LYS A 134 -22.00 -2.82 -5.93
C LYS A 134 -21.06 -2.81 -7.13
N LYS A 135 -20.77 -1.62 -7.65
CA LYS A 135 -19.83 -1.45 -8.76
C LYS A 135 -18.43 -1.93 -8.37
N SER A 136 -17.89 -1.42 -7.27
CA SER A 136 -16.56 -1.79 -6.77
C SER A 136 -16.46 -3.27 -6.44
N PHE A 137 -17.52 -3.87 -5.89
CA PHE A 137 -17.59 -5.32 -5.69
C PHE A 137 -17.44 -6.09 -6.99
N SER A 138 -18.17 -5.69 -8.04
CA SER A 138 -18.10 -6.35 -9.34
C SER A 138 -16.73 -6.20 -9.99
N GLU A 139 -16.15 -5.01 -9.91
CA GLU A 139 -14.82 -4.71 -10.47
C GLU A 139 -13.72 -5.47 -9.74
N LEU A 140 -13.76 -5.49 -8.39
CA LEU A 140 -12.82 -6.25 -7.59
C LEU A 140 -12.90 -7.76 -7.86
N ASN A 141 -14.11 -8.30 -7.96
CA ASN A 141 -14.28 -9.72 -8.28
C ASN A 141 -13.67 -10.06 -9.64
N ASN A 142 -13.92 -9.23 -10.64
CA ASN A 142 -13.35 -9.40 -11.99
C ASN A 142 -11.83 -9.26 -11.96
N HIS A 143 -11.30 -8.32 -11.20
CA HIS A 143 -9.86 -8.10 -11.09
C HIS A 143 -9.16 -9.26 -10.39
N LEU A 144 -9.71 -9.77 -9.29
CA LEU A 144 -9.20 -10.96 -8.61
C LEU A 144 -9.14 -12.17 -9.53
N ASP A 145 -10.12 -12.34 -10.43
CA ASP A 145 -10.13 -13.47 -11.37
C ASP A 145 -9.07 -13.35 -12.46
N GLN A 146 -8.49 -12.17 -12.67
CA GLN A 146 -7.40 -11.98 -13.62
C GLN A 146 -6.03 -12.43 -13.10
N TYR A 147 -5.87 -12.69 -11.80
CA TYR A 147 -4.58 -13.07 -11.20
C TYR A 147 -3.87 -14.18 -11.98
N SER A 148 -4.57 -15.25 -12.28
CA SER A 148 -4.02 -16.41 -13.01
C SER A 148 -3.66 -16.15 -14.48
N LYS A 149 -3.93 -14.96 -15.01
CA LYS A 149 -3.44 -14.55 -16.34
C LYS A 149 -2.01 -14.05 -16.31
N TYR A 150 -1.53 -13.66 -15.13
CA TYR A 150 -0.22 -13.04 -14.97
C TYR A 150 0.71 -13.81 -14.02
N PHE A 151 0.15 -14.57 -13.06
CA PHE A 151 0.91 -15.24 -12.01
C PHE A 151 0.57 -16.73 -11.88
N GLU A 152 1.59 -17.53 -11.53
CA GLU A 152 1.53 -18.95 -11.21
C GLU A 152 2.27 -19.28 -9.92
#